data_4a6ac10f8b3168943575adfe3775ff2b
#
_entry.id   4a6ac10f8b3168943575adfe3775ff2b
#
_cell.length_a   1.000
_cell.length_b   1.000
_cell.length_c   1.000
_cell.angle_alpha   90.00
_cell.angle_beta   90.00
_cell.angle_gamma   90.00
#
_symmetry.space_group_name_H-M   'P 1'
#
loop_
_entity.id
_entity.type
_entity.pdbx_description
1 polymer ?
#
loop_
_entity_poly.entity_id
_entity_poly.type
_entity_poly.pdbx_seq_one_letter_code
_entity_poly.pdbx_strand_id
1 'polypeptide(L)'
;MIEHTIIAAKNSAYIAIKQSPDLATFIQATRIFINDPEYTPRLNRICDFSQADLSHVTAEDFMKFVEFAITEVKLSPEAKVALVAPDPEKRGIFEKFANSIDTGIFRIFSEPEDAMIWMSQAPYEDDLPGPLTTGTSQSVN
;
A
#
# COMPACT_ATOMS: atom_id res chain seq x y z
N MET A 1 6.07 9.89 12.71
CA MET A 1 6.81 8.63 12.96
C MET A 1 6.24 7.51 12.08
N ILE A 2 7.12 6.69 11.55
CA ILE A 2 6.70 5.58 10.68
C ILE A 2 7.31 4.30 11.24
N GLU A 3 6.45 3.33 11.49
CA GLU A 3 6.85 2.05 12.08
C GLU A 3 6.32 0.92 11.22
N HIS A 4 7.08 -0.17 11.12
CA HIS A 4 6.60 -1.31 10.37
C HIS A 4 6.72 -2.60 11.19
N THR A 5 5.85 -3.55 10.88
CA THR A 5 5.86 -4.89 11.45
C THR A 5 5.66 -5.88 10.31
N ILE A 6 6.54 -6.87 10.21
CA ILE A 6 6.44 -7.92 9.20
C ILE A 6 6.04 -9.21 9.89
N ILE A 7 5.01 -9.87 9.36
CA ILE A 7 4.59 -11.20 9.80
C ILE A 7 4.88 -12.15 8.65
N ALA A 8 6.09 -12.70 8.66
CA ALA A 8 6.60 -13.49 7.54
C ALA A 8 5.73 -14.71 7.25
N ALA A 9 5.21 -15.35 8.30
CA ALA A 9 4.37 -16.54 8.14
C ALA A 9 3.10 -16.24 7.36
N LYS A 10 2.64 -14.99 7.35
CA LYS A 10 1.44 -14.59 6.63
C LYS A 10 1.75 -13.79 5.38
N ASN A 11 3.01 -13.64 5.03
CA ASN A 11 3.45 -12.83 3.90
C ASN A 11 2.82 -11.44 3.93
N SER A 12 2.82 -10.81 5.10
CA SER A 12 2.18 -9.51 5.25
C SER A 12 2.98 -8.58 6.14
N ALA A 13 2.77 -7.29 5.94
CA ALA A 13 3.40 -6.24 6.74
C ALA A 13 2.37 -5.16 7.02
N TYR A 14 2.52 -4.51 8.16
CA TYR A 14 1.70 -3.37 8.55
C TYR A 14 2.63 -2.19 8.79
N ILE A 15 2.37 -1.10 8.10
CA ILE A 15 3.17 0.11 8.20
C ILE A 15 2.28 1.22 8.72
N ALA A 16 2.59 1.71 9.93
CA ALA A 16 1.82 2.79 10.55
C ALA A 16 2.53 4.11 10.35
N ILE A 17 1.84 5.06 9.76
CA ILE A 17 2.36 6.41 9.54
C ILE A 17 1.61 7.35 10.48
N LYS A 18 2.37 8.03 11.35
CA LYS A 18 1.81 8.89 12.39
C LYS A 18 2.45 10.25 12.34
N GLN A 19 1.78 11.23 12.97
CA GLN A 19 2.28 12.60 13.07
C GLN A 19 2.35 13.26 11.69
N SER A 20 3.37 14.06 11.42
CA SER A 20 3.47 14.85 10.19
C SER A 20 4.79 14.57 9.49
N PRO A 21 4.96 13.39 8.90
CA PRO A 21 6.22 13.04 8.26
C PRO A 21 6.42 13.83 6.97
N ASP A 22 7.67 14.16 6.67
CA ASP A 22 8.02 14.80 5.42
C ASP A 22 8.54 13.77 4.41
N LEU A 23 8.87 14.23 3.21
CA LEU A 23 9.34 13.34 2.15
C LEU A 23 10.57 12.55 2.56
N ALA A 24 11.54 13.22 3.20
CA ALA A 24 12.77 12.56 3.62
C ALA A 24 12.48 11.43 4.61
N THR A 25 11.55 11.66 5.52
CA THR A 25 11.13 10.65 6.49
C THR A 25 10.50 9.46 5.80
N PHE A 26 9.64 9.70 4.81
CA PHE A 26 9.02 8.61 4.03
C PHE A 26 10.06 7.79 3.31
N ILE A 27 11.00 8.43 2.65
CA ILE A 27 12.04 7.73 1.90
C ILE A 27 12.89 6.89 2.83
N GLN A 28 13.32 7.48 3.96
CA GLN A 28 14.15 6.76 4.91
C GLN A 28 13.43 5.57 5.51
N ALA A 29 12.16 5.74 5.89
CA ALA A 29 11.38 4.66 6.48
C ALA A 29 11.17 3.53 5.46
N THR A 30 10.97 3.87 4.20
CA THR A 30 10.82 2.87 3.16
C THR A 30 12.12 2.09 2.96
N ARG A 31 13.26 2.78 2.99
CA ARG A 31 14.55 2.09 2.89
C ARG A 31 14.78 1.14 4.06
N ILE A 32 14.41 1.56 5.27
CA ILE A 32 14.51 0.69 6.44
C ILE A 32 13.63 -0.54 6.24
N PHE A 33 12.43 -0.35 5.74
CA PHE A 33 11.49 -1.44 5.51
C PHE A 33 12.03 -2.44 4.48
N ILE A 34 12.49 -1.97 3.32
CA ILE A 34 12.96 -2.88 2.27
C ILE A 34 14.29 -3.53 2.59
N ASN A 35 15.00 -3.03 3.60
CA ASN A 35 16.24 -3.63 4.08
C ASN A 35 16.03 -4.54 5.30
N ASP A 36 14.79 -4.67 5.78
CA ASP A 36 14.50 -5.60 6.86
C ASP A 36 14.79 -7.01 6.39
N PRO A 37 15.45 -7.84 7.22
CA PRO A 37 15.78 -9.22 6.81
C PRO A 37 14.57 -10.06 6.39
N GLU A 38 13.37 -9.73 6.86
CA GLU A 38 12.17 -10.46 6.51
C GLU A 38 11.43 -9.86 5.31
N TYR A 39 11.95 -8.79 4.73
CA TYR A 39 11.32 -8.16 3.58
C TYR A 39 11.49 -9.02 2.33
N THR A 40 10.43 -9.11 1.54
CA THR A 40 10.52 -9.59 0.15
C THR A 40 9.64 -8.68 -0.71
N PRO A 41 9.96 -8.56 -2.00
CA PRO A 41 9.11 -7.77 -2.91
C PRO A 41 7.68 -8.28 -3.01
N ARG A 42 7.44 -9.52 -2.61
CA ARG A 42 6.11 -10.15 -2.68
C ARG A 42 5.26 -9.90 -1.45
N LEU A 43 5.80 -9.26 -0.42
CA LEU A 43 5.06 -8.97 0.80
C LEU A 43 3.83 -8.14 0.51
N ASN A 44 2.67 -8.63 0.94
CA ASN A 44 1.48 -7.81 1.01
C ASN A 44 1.65 -6.80 2.14
N ARG A 45 1.16 -5.57 1.96
CA ARG A 45 1.37 -4.55 2.97
C ARG A 45 0.19 -3.62 3.11
N ILE A 46 -0.05 -3.20 4.34
CA ILE A 46 -1.03 -2.18 4.67
C ILE A 46 -0.25 -0.94 5.10
N CYS A 47 -0.47 0.16 4.39
CA CYS A 47 0.11 1.45 4.74
C CYS A 47 -1.00 2.28 5.38
N ASP A 48 -0.94 2.43 6.68
CA ASP A 48 -2.03 3.03 7.45
C ASP A 48 -1.71 4.50 7.75
N PHE A 49 -2.41 5.39 7.05
CA PHE A 49 -2.27 6.83 7.21
C PHE A 49 -3.36 7.43 8.10
N SER A 50 -4.11 6.60 8.82
CA SER A 50 -5.26 7.09 9.59
C SER A 50 -4.85 8.05 10.71
N GLN A 51 -3.60 8.00 11.15
CA GLN A 51 -3.10 8.89 12.19
C GLN A 51 -2.07 9.89 11.68
N ALA A 52 -1.97 10.05 10.37
CA ALA A 52 -0.99 10.94 9.77
C ALA A 52 -1.62 12.26 9.36
N ASP A 53 -0.89 13.35 9.58
CA ASP A 53 -1.23 14.65 9.03
C ASP A 53 -0.33 14.89 7.82
N LEU A 54 -0.91 14.87 6.64
CA LEU A 54 -0.18 15.04 5.38
C LEU A 54 -0.45 16.40 4.75
N SER A 55 -1.02 17.35 5.51
CA SER A 55 -1.45 18.63 4.95
C SER A 55 -0.30 19.45 4.37
N HIS A 56 0.92 19.20 4.82
CA HIS A 56 2.10 19.92 4.33
C HIS A 56 2.79 19.21 3.17
N VAL A 57 2.34 18.00 2.81
CA VAL A 57 2.97 17.24 1.74
C VAL A 57 2.38 17.71 0.40
N THR A 58 3.24 18.14 -0.50
CA THR A 58 2.81 18.70 -1.78
C THR A 58 2.66 17.62 -2.84
N ALA A 59 2.00 17.97 -3.94
CA ALA A 59 1.91 17.06 -5.08
C ALA A 59 3.30 16.73 -5.62
N GLU A 60 4.21 17.69 -5.59
CA GLU A 60 5.59 17.46 -6.02
C GLU A 60 6.29 16.43 -5.14
N ASP A 61 6.08 16.51 -3.82
CA ASP A 61 6.63 15.54 -2.89
C ASP A 61 6.13 14.13 -3.21
N PHE A 62 4.85 14.00 -3.50
CA PHE A 62 4.28 12.70 -3.87
C PHE A 62 4.91 12.16 -5.15
N MET A 63 5.12 13.01 -6.14
CA MET A 63 5.74 12.58 -7.39
C MET A 63 7.18 12.12 -7.18
N LYS A 64 7.91 12.81 -6.31
CA LYS A 64 9.26 12.40 -5.97
C LYS A 64 9.27 11.05 -5.26
N PHE A 65 8.30 10.81 -4.39
CA PHE A 65 8.18 9.52 -3.74
C PHE A 65 7.84 8.41 -4.74
N VAL A 66 6.99 8.70 -5.72
CA VAL A 66 6.67 7.74 -6.78
C VAL A 66 7.94 7.35 -7.54
N GLU A 67 8.77 8.32 -7.91
CA GLU A 67 10.01 8.04 -8.62
C GLU A 67 10.93 7.16 -7.78
N PHE A 68 11.04 7.47 -6.50
CA PHE A 68 11.83 6.66 -5.60
C PHE A 68 11.28 5.23 -5.50
N ALA A 69 9.96 5.10 -5.38
CA ALA A 69 9.33 3.78 -5.23
C ALA A 69 9.55 2.92 -6.48
N ILE A 70 9.39 3.50 -7.66
CA ILE A 70 9.60 2.78 -8.91
C ILE A 70 11.04 2.29 -9.01
N THR A 71 11.98 3.12 -8.57
CA THR A 71 13.40 2.83 -8.72
C THR A 71 13.91 1.83 -7.68
N GLU A 72 13.50 1.97 -6.41
CA GLU A 72 14.12 1.24 -5.33
C GLU A 72 13.26 0.15 -4.71
N VAL A 73 11.93 0.31 -4.68
CA VAL A 73 11.09 -0.66 -3.97
C VAL A 73 10.90 -1.95 -4.77
N LYS A 74 10.77 -1.86 -6.07
CA LYS A 74 10.69 -3.02 -6.99
C LYS A 74 9.60 -4.00 -6.55
N LEU A 75 8.39 -3.49 -6.45
CA LEU A 75 7.25 -4.25 -6.00
C LEU A 75 6.92 -5.39 -6.96
N SER A 76 6.62 -6.57 -6.42
CA SER A 76 6.21 -7.72 -7.21
C SER A 76 4.79 -7.51 -7.77
N PRO A 77 4.48 -8.03 -8.97
CA PRO A 77 3.15 -7.81 -9.54
C PRO A 77 2.01 -8.35 -8.70
N GLU A 78 2.23 -9.41 -7.95
CA GLU A 78 1.17 -10.01 -7.14
C GLU A 78 1.07 -9.43 -5.73
N ALA A 79 1.94 -8.52 -5.34
CA ALA A 79 1.91 -7.95 -3.99
C ALA A 79 0.72 -7.02 -3.83
N LYS A 80 -0.05 -7.22 -2.78
CA LYS A 80 -1.17 -6.34 -2.43
C LYS A 80 -0.66 -5.17 -1.60
N VAL A 81 -1.07 -3.97 -1.97
CA VAL A 81 -0.74 -2.76 -1.23
C VAL A 81 -2.04 -2.05 -0.88
N ALA A 82 -2.39 -2.05 0.40
CA ALA A 82 -3.56 -1.33 0.89
C ALA A 82 -3.12 0.01 1.43
N LEU A 83 -3.77 1.08 0.98
CA LEU A 83 -3.51 2.43 1.46
C LEU A 83 -4.74 2.86 2.26
N VAL A 84 -4.58 3.05 3.58
CA VAL A 84 -5.68 3.44 4.44
C VAL A 84 -5.64 4.94 4.64
N ALA A 85 -6.65 5.63 4.12
CA ALA A 85 -6.74 7.08 4.15
C ALA A 85 -8.19 7.50 4.43
N PRO A 86 -8.51 7.82 5.69
CA PRO A 86 -9.89 8.21 6.03
C PRO A 86 -10.33 9.51 5.38
N ASP A 87 -9.40 10.42 5.13
CA ASP A 87 -9.70 11.74 4.59
C ASP A 87 -9.97 11.63 3.08
N PRO A 88 -11.17 12.03 2.60
CA PRO A 88 -11.48 11.94 1.17
C PRO A 88 -10.51 12.71 0.27
N GLU A 89 -9.99 13.85 0.72
CA GLU A 89 -9.02 14.60 -0.08
C GLU A 89 -7.74 13.82 -0.28
N LYS A 90 -7.28 13.15 0.77
CA LYS A 90 -6.06 12.37 0.68
C LYS A 90 -6.24 11.16 -0.21
N ARG A 91 -7.45 10.59 -0.23
CA ARG A 91 -7.70 9.43 -1.09
C ARG A 91 -7.48 9.75 -2.55
N GLY A 92 -7.86 10.96 -2.98
CA GLY A 92 -7.62 11.38 -4.36
C GLY A 92 -6.15 11.39 -4.72
N ILE A 93 -5.31 11.85 -3.79
CA ILE A 93 -3.86 11.86 -4.00
C ILE A 93 -3.32 10.44 -4.06
N PHE A 94 -3.80 9.57 -3.19
CA PHE A 94 -3.34 8.17 -3.17
C PHE A 94 -3.78 7.41 -4.41
N GLU A 95 -4.93 7.75 -4.98
CA GLU A 95 -5.35 7.16 -6.26
C GLU A 95 -4.39 7.51 -7.37
N LYS A 96 -3.94 8.76 -7.42
CA LYS A 96 -2.93 9.15 -8.39
C LYS A 96 -1.63 8.40 -8.16
N PHE A 97 -1.23 8.25 -6.91
CA PHE A 97 -0.02 7.51 -6.58
C PHE A 97 -0.14 6.06 -7.04
N ALA A 98 -1.26 5.41 -6.73
CA ALA A 98 -1.48 4.01 -7.10
C ALA A 98 -1.47 3.84 -8.63
N ASN A 99 -2.06 4.79 -9.35
CA ASN A 99 -2.11 4.73 -10.81
C ASN A 99 -0.77 5.00 -11.46
N SER A 100 0.17 5.59 -10.73
CA SER A 100 1.50 5.91 -11.25
C SER A 100 2.47 4.74 -11.13
N ILE A 101 2.12 3.73 -10.35
CA ILE A 101 2.98 2.55 -10.15
C ILE A 101 2.31 1.39 -10.86
N ASP A 102 3.01 0.79 -11.80
CA ASP A 102 2.43 -0.20 -12.71
C ASP A 102 2.71 -1.65 -12.27
N THR A 103 3.18 -1.86 -11.06
CA THR A 103 3.35 -3.19 -10.51
C THR A 103 2.65 -3.25 -9.16
N GLY A 104 2.21 -4.47 -8.79
CA GLY A 104 1.49 -4.66 -7.55
C GLY A 104 0.00 -4.40 -7.72
N ILE A 105 -0.76 -4.71 -6.68
CA ILE A 105 -2.21 -4.58 -6.68
C ILE A 105 -2.58 -3.60 -5.59
N PHE A 106 -2.98 -2.39 -5.98
CA PHE A 106 -3.25 -1.31 -5.05
C PHE A 106 -4.74 -1.15 -4.80
N ARG A 107 -5.10 -0.92 -3.54
CA ARG A 107 -6.48 -0.59 -3.19
C ARG A 107 -6.48 0.41 -2.03
N ILE A 108 -7.44 1.33 -2.05
CA ILE A 108 -7.52 2.41 -1.07
C ILE A 108 -8.74 2.18 -0.19
N PHE A 109 -8.55 2.31 1.12
CA PHE A 109 -9.59 2.06 2.11
C PHE A 109 -9.76 3.27 3.02
N SER A 110 -10.98 3.46 3.53
CA SER A 110 -11.25 4.47 4.55
C SER A 110 -10.91 3.95 5.95
N GLU A 111 -10.99 2.63 6.16
CA GLU A 111 -10.85 2.02 7.47
C GLU A 111 -9.83 0.90 7.43
N PRO A 112 -9.00 0.78 8.48
CA PRO A 112 -8.00 -0.29 8.54
C PRO A 112 -8.62 -1.69 8.51
N GLU A 113 -9.81 -1.86 9.11
CA GLU A 113 -10.46 -3.15 9.17
C GLU A 113 -10.76 -3.70 7.78
N ASP A 114 -11.21 -2.83 6.88
CA ASP A 114 -11.51 -3.25 5.51
C ASP A 114 -10.24 -3.68 4.77
N ALA A 115 -9.13 -3.00 5.04
CA ALA A 115 -7.86 -3.39 4.46
C ALA A 115 -7.42 -4.76 4.96
N MET A 116 -7.61 -5.03 6.24
CA MET A 116 -7.25 -6.33 6.82
C MET A 116 -8.08 -7.47 6.21
N ILE A 117 -9.37 -7.22 6.01
CA ILE A 117 -10.25 -8.21 5.36
C ILE A 117 -9.74 -8.50 3.95
N TRP A 118 -9.43 -7.47 3.19
CA TRP A 118 -8.92 -7.65 1.83
C TRP A 118 -7.59 -8.43 1.82
N MET A 119 -6.71 -8.17 2.78
CA MET A 119 -5.43 -8.87 2.86
C MET A 119 -5.60 -10.36 3.11
N SER A 120 -6.66 -10.77 3.79
CA SER A 120 -6.89 -12.17 4.11
C SER A 120 -7.59 -12.94 3.01
N GLN A 121 -8.03 -12.27 1.94
CA GLN A 121 -8.74 -12.94 0.84
C GLN A 121 -7.77 -13.64 -0.09
N ALA A 122 -8.27 -14.69 -0.74
CA ALA A 122 -7.51 -15.36 -1.78
C ALA A 122 -7.24 -14.36 -2.90
N PRO A 123 -5.99 -14.31 -3.41
CA PRO A 123 -5.61 -13.21 -4.28
C PRO A 123 -6.36 -13.13 -5.59
N TYR A 124 -6.73 -14.24 -6.20
CA TYR A 124 -7.18 -14.15 -7.57
C TYR A 124 -8.61 -13.73 -7.79
N GLU A 125 -9.48 -13.83 -6.80
CA GLU A 125 -10.90 -13.59 -7.03
C GLU A 125 -11.23 -12.15 -7.29
N ASP A 126 -10.61 -11.25 -6.54
CA ASP A 126 -10.87 -9.82 -6.67
C ASP A 126 -9.81 -9.07 -7.43
N ASP A 127 -8.64 -9.66 -7.56
CA ASP A 127 -7.46 -8.91 -7.96
C ASP A 127 -7.01 -9.17 -9.38
N LEU A 128 -7.43 -10.28 -9.96
CA LEU A 128 -7.06 -10.57 -11.33
C LEU A 128 -7.90 -9.77 -12.30
N PRO A 129 -7.28 -9.19 -13.28
CA PRO A 129 -8.05 -8.52 -14.33
C PRO A 129 -8.82 -9.55 -15.12
N GLY A 130 -9.84 -9.11 -15.76
CA GLY A 130 -10.48 -9.95 -16.71
C GLY A 130 -11.72 -10.60 -16.19
N PRO A 131 -12.21 -11.50 -16.94
CA PRO A 131 -13.58 -11.93 -16.95
C PRO A 131 -13.92 -12.88 -15.86
N LEU A 132 -13.20 -12.96 -14.99
CA LEU A 132 -13.54 -13.93 -14.00
C LEU A 132 -14.87 -13.67 -13.34
N THR A 133 -14.88 -13.45 -13.83
CA THR A 133 -15.76 -13.38 -13.27
C THR A 133 -16.69 -13.57 -13.14
N THR A 134 -16.73 -14.00 -13.48
CA THR A 134 -17.49 -14.15 -13.25
C THR A 134 -17.96 -14.43 -12.70
N GLY A 135 -17.95 -14.59 -12.67
CA GLY A 135 -18.43 -14.96 -11.97
C GLY A 135 -18.59 -15.23 -11.34
N THR A 136 -18.48 -15.42 -11.29
CA THR A 136 -18.62 -15.79 -10.48
C THR A 136 -18.64 -15.66 -9.82
N SER A 137 -18.52 -15.57 -9.70
CA SER A 137 -18.61 -15.64 -8.88
C SER A 137 -18.69 -15.44 -8.39
N GLN A 138 -18.62 -15.53 -8.37
CA GLN A 138 -18.82 -15.53 -7.76
C GLN A 138 -18.79 -15.69 -7.27
N SER A 139 -18.65 -15.82 -7.18
CA SER A 139 -18.71 -16.18 -6.54
C SER A 139 -18.61 -16.46 -6.20
N VAL A 140 -18.44 -16.51 -6.25
CA VAL A 140 -18.47 -16.93 -5.84
C VAL A 140 -18.46 -17.08 -5.51
N ASN A 141 -18.33 -17.37 -5.42
CA ASN A 141 -18.60 -17.64 -5.00
C ASN A 141 -18.71 -17.79 -4.71
#